data_189b8ec481d5fbab8fb822cd25f6a4f9
#
_entry.id   189b8ec481d5fbab8fb822cd25f6a4f9
#
_cell.length_a   1.000
_cell.length_b   1.000
_cell.length_c   1.000
_cell.angle_alpha   90.00
_cell.angle_beta   90.00
_cell.angle_gamma   90.00
#
_symmetry.space_group_name_H-M   'P 1'
#
loop_
_entity.id
_entity.type
_entity.pdbx_description
1 polymer ?
#
loop_
_entity_poly.entity_id
_entity_poly.type
_entity_poly.pdbx_seq_one_letter_code
_entity_poly.pdbx_strand_id
1 'polypeptide(L)'
;EATIEAELGIGEPTVLQQLVPAATGHASVEELLRAMTLLGGTRPTLSRTAIALLDAAEQGDDTAHRVIREVGHAMVQMARTSARKAGLETPSPVVLAGGLFRHPSDRLQQVIADEMPESEIVMARFEPAVGALLMAFDEHGLEPDLEQLIDTIPPPELYTTIGVDTPTIWL
;
A
#
# COMPACT_ATOMS: atom_id res chain seq x y z
N GLU A 1 -5.13 0.08 -15.59
CA GLU A 1 -4.97 -0.51 -16.94
C GLU A 1 -5.84 -1.74 -17.07
N ALA A 2 -5.58 -2.84 -16.36
CA ALA A 2 -6.34 -4.10 -16.47
C ALA A 2 -7.87 -3.95 -16.35
N THR A 3 -8.35 -3.08 -15.46
CA THR A 3 -9.79 -2.77 -15.33
C THR A 3 -10.38 -2.16 -16.61
N ILE A 4 -9.61 -1.30 -17.27
CA ILE A 4 -10.01 -0.63 -18.52
C ILE A 4 -9.98 -1.63 -19.67
N GLU A 5 -8.96 -2.46 -19.75
CA GLU A 5 -8.83 -3.51 -20.76
C GLU A 5 -9.98 -4.50 -20.69
N ALA A 6 -10.36 -4.93 -19.48
CA ALA A 6 -11.51 -5.78 -19.24
C ALA A 6 -12.82 -5.11 -19.67
N GLU A 7 -13.01 -3.82 -19.35
CA GLU A 7 -14.21 -3.05 -19.73
C GLU A 7 -14.35 -2.90 -21.25
N LEU A 8 -13.22 -2.75 -21.95
CA LEU A 8 -13.19 -2.68 -23.41
C LEU A 8 -13.29 -4.05 -24.10
N GLY A 9 -13.32 -5.14 -23.34
CA GLY A 9 -13.36 -6.51 -23.86
C GLY A 9 -12.08 -6.97 -24.55
N ILE A 10 -10.95 -6.33 -24.28
CA ILE A 10 -9.61 -6.70 -24.78
C ILE A 10 -8.77 -7.39 -23.70
N GLY A 11 -9.21 -7.35 -22.43
CA GLY A 11 -8.60 -8.04 -21.30
C GLY A 11 -9.53 -9.09 -20.71
N GLU A 12 -9.00 -9.90 -19.80
CA GLU A 12 -9.78 -10.90 -19.07
C GLU A 12 -10.80 -10.22 -18.13
N PRO A 13 -12.02 -10.75 -18.00
CA PRO A 13 -13.00 -10.28 -17.03
C PRO A 13 -12.42 -10.32 -15.62
N THR A 14 -12.71 -9.28 -14.83
CA THR A 14 -12.17 -9.14 -13.47
C THR A 14 -13.18 -8.47 -12.55
N VAL A 15 -13.22 -8.86 -11.29
CA VAL A 15 -14.04 -8.18 -10.27
C VAL A 15 -13.59 -6.74 -10.03
N LEU A 16 -12.41 -6.35 -10.47
CA LEU A 16 -11.93 -4.97 -10.42
C LEU A 16 -12.82 -4.00 -11.19
N GLN A 17 -13.57 -4.47 -12.22
CA GLN A 17 -14.55 -3.64 -12.94
C GLN A 17 -15.66 -3.12 -12.03
N GLN A 18 -15.93 -3.82 -10.92
CA GLN A 18 -16.92 -3.42 -9.92
C GLN A 18 -16.26 -2.74 -8.71
N LEU A 19 -15.18 -3.34 -8.18
CA LEU A 19 -14.55 -2.88 -6.95
C LEU A 19 -13.85 -1.52 -7.11
N VAL A 20 -13.17 -1.28 -8.22
CA VAL A 20 -12.41 -0.04 -8.42
C VAL A 20 -13.31 1.19 -8.54
N PRO A 21 -14.36 1.20 -9.38
CA PRO A 21 -15.31 2.32 -9.38
C PRO A 21 -15.98 2.53 -8.03
N ALA A 22 -16.48 1.46 -7.40
CA ALA A 22 -17.13 1.54 -6.09
C ALA A 22 -16.22 2.14 -5.02
N ALA A 23 -14.96 1.68 -4.91
CA ALA A 23 -13.99 2.19 -3.96
C ALA A 23 -13.63 3.67 -4.20
N THR A 24 -13.72 4.14 -5.44
CA THR A 24 -13.39 5.52 -5.83
C THR A 24 -14.60 6.45 -5.90
N GLY A 25 -15.81 5.94 -5.60
CA GLY A 25 -17.05 6.71 -5.58
C GLY A 25 -17.63 6.99 -6.96
N HIS A 26 -17.38 6.11 -7.93
CA HIS A 26 -17.89 6.20 -9.30
C HIS A 26 -18.88 5.06 -9.59
N ALA A 27 -19.85 5.30 -10.46
CA ALA A 27 -20.85 4.30 -10.80
C ALA A 27 -20.32 3.25 -11.82
N SER A 28 -19.28 3.59 -12.57
CA SER A 28 -18.71 2.71 -13.60
C SER A 28 -17.24 3.02 -13.88
N VAL A 29 -16.58 2.09 -14.58
CA VAL A 29 -15.21 2.30 -15.09
C VAL A 29 -15.15 3.48 -16.05
N GLU A 30 -16.16 3.66 -16.90
CA GLU A 30 -16.23 4.78 -17.84
C GLU A 30 -16.29 6.12 -17.11
N GLU A 31 -17.10 6.23 -16.06
CA GLU A 31 -17.20 7.44 -15.25
C GLU A 31 -15.88 7.77 -14.56
N LEU A 32 -15.26 6.77 -13.94
CA LEU A 32 -13.94 6.88 -13.32
C LEU A 32 -12.89 7.35 -14.34
N LEU A 33 -12.85 6.73 -15.52
CA LEU A 33 -11.91 7.10 -16.59
C LEU A 33 -12.11 8.54 -17.05
N ARG A 34 -13.36 8.98 -17.22
CA ARG A 34 -13.71 10.35 -17.56
C ARG A 34 -13.22 11.32 -16.48
N ALA A 35 -13.48 11.01 -15.21
CA ALA A 35 -13.03 11.84 -14.08
C ALA A 35 -11.50 11.93 -14.02
N MET A 36 -10.80 10.83 -14.18
CA MET A 36 -9.33 10.81 -14.20
C MET A 36 -8.74 11.60 -15.37
N THR A 37 -9.37 11.55 -16.54
CA THR A 37 -8.92 12.27 -17.75
C THR A 37 -9.13 13.79 -17.61
N LEU A 38 -10.24 14.23 -17.01
CA LEU A 38 -10.59 15.64 -16.89
C LEU A 38 -9.94 16.32 -15.68
N LEU A 39 -9.84 15.61 -14.55
CA LEU A 39 -9.43 16.17 -13.26
C LEU A 39 -8.02 15.71 -12.84
N GLY A 40 -7.43 14.75 -13.54
CA GLY A 40 -6.23 14.04 -13.10
C GLY A 40 -6.54 13.07 -11.95
N GLY A 41 -5.71 12.02 -11.81
CA GLY A 41 -5.81 11.11 -10.68
C GLY A 41 -5.33 11.78 -9.40
N THR A 42 -6.13 11.73 -8.34
CA THR A 42 -5.73 12.22 -7.03
C THR A 42 -5.08 11.11 -6.20
N ARG A 43 -4.23 11.47 -5.21
CA ARG A 43 -3.66 10.48 -4.27
C ARG A 43 -4.72 9.62 -3.58
N PRO A 44 -5.83 10.17 -3.05
CA PRO A 44 -6.90 9.36 -2.47
C PRO A 44 -7.50 8.34 -3.43
N THR A 45 -7.70 8.72 -4.70
CA THR A 45 -8.20 7.81 -5.73
C THR A 45 -7.24 6.63 -5.94
N LEU A 46 -5.94 6.90 -6.06
CA LEU A 46 -4.92 5.87 -6.23
C LEU A 46 -4.84 4.92 -5.03
N SER A 47 -4.91 5.45 -3.81
CA SER A 47 -4.90 4.64 -2.59
C SER A 47 -6.11 3.70 -2.51
N ARG A 48 -7.31 4.20 -2.82
CA ARG A 48 -8.54 3.40 -2.84
C ARG A 48 -8.50 2.31 -3.91
N THR A 49 -7.94 2.61 -5.07
CA THR A 49 -7.73 1.60 -6.14
C THR A 49 -6.79 0.49 -5.67
N ALA A 50 -5.75 0.81 -4.91
CA ALA A 50 -4.83 -0.19 -4.38
C ALA A 50 -5.50 -1.11 -3.34
N ILE A 51 -6.38 -0.57 -2.49
CA ILE A 51 -7.20 -1.37 -1.56
C ILE A 51 -8.11 -2.31 -2.35
N ALA A 52 -8.85 -1.79 -3.32
CA ALA A 52 -9.73 -2.60 -4.17
C ALA A 52 -8.99 -3.73 -4.91
N LEU A 53 -7.73 -3.52 -5.28
CA LEU A 53 -6.87 -4.54 -5.87
C LEU A 53 -6.59 -5.69 -4.89
N LEU A 54 -6.26 -5.38 -3.64
CA LEU A 54 -6.02 -6.39 -2.61
C LEU A 54 -7.30 -7.15 -2.26
N ASP A 55 -8.44 -6.45 -2.14
CA ASP A 55 -9.76 -7.06 -1.93
C ASP A 55 -10.15 -8.02 -3.07
N ALA A 56 -9.84 -7.66 -4.32
CA ALA A 56 -10.08 -8.53 -5.47
C ALA A 56 -9.22 -9.79 -5.42
N ALA A 57 -7.97 -9.67 -5.01
CA ALA A 57 -7.07 -10.81 -4.87
C ALA A 57 -7.54 -11.78 -3.77
N GLU A 58 -8.08 -11.27 -2.66
CA GLU A 58 -8.69 -12.11 -1.61
C GLU A 58 -9.95 -12.85 -2.11
N GLN A 59 -10.63 -12.32 -3.11
CA GLN A 59 -11.74 -12.98 -3.78
C GLN A 59 -11.27 -14.00 -4.84
N GLY A 60 -9.96 -14.17 -5.04
CA GLY A 60 -9.39 -15.12 -5.99
C GLY A 60 -9.36 -14.62 -7.43
N ASP A 61 -9.38 -13.31 -7.65
CA ASP A 61 -9.31 -12.73 -8.99
C ASP A 61 -7.90 -12.86 -9.60
N ASP A 62 -7.80 -13.61 -10.70
CA ASP A 62 -6.51 -13.90 -11.35
C ASP A 62 -5.84 -12.66 -11.89
N THR A 63 -6.61 -11.69 -12.38
CA THR A 63 -6.09 -10.40 -12.85
C THR A 63 -5.50 -9.60 -11.70
N ALA A 64 -6.17 -9.57 -10.55
CA ALA A 64 -5.64 -8.92 -9.35
C ALA A 64 -4.35 -9.58 -8.87
N HIS A 65 -4.31 -10.91 -8.82
CA HIS A 65 -3.09 -11.65 -8.49
C HIS A 65 -1.92 -11.35 -9.45
N ARG A 66 -2.19 -11.24 -10.74
CA ARG A 66 -1.17 -10.87 -11.74
C ARG A 66 -0.64 -9.47 -11.49
N VAL A 67 -1.53 -8.49 -11.27
CA VAL A 67 -1.13 -7.10 -11.02
C VAL A 67 -0.33 -6.98 -9.72
N ILE A 68 -0.71 -7.69 -8.64
CA ILE A 68 0.04 -7.71 -7.38
C ILE A 68 1.46 -8.25 -7.60
N ARG A 69 1.63 -9.32 -8.38
CA ARG A 69 2.96 -9.85 -8.72
C ARG A 69 3.80 -8.83 -9.50
N GLU A 70 3.22 -8.16 -10.48
CA GLU A 70 3.91 -7.13 -11.26
C GLU A 70 4.37 -5.95 -10.38
N VAL A 71 3.50 -5.49 -9.48
CA VAL A 71 3.80 -4.43 -8.51
C VAL A 71 4.87 -4.87 -7.51
N GLY A 72 4.74 -6.06 -6.92
CA GLY A 72 5.72 -6.64 -6.01
C GLY A 72 7.09 -6.75 -6.65
N HIS A 73 7.15 -7.30 -7.87
CA HIS A 73 8.39 -7.37 -8.65
C HIS A 73 9.03 -5.98 -8.86
N ALA A 74 8.23 -4.98 -9.25
CA ALA A 74 8.74 -3.62 -9.43
C ALA A 74 9.29 -3.03 -8.12
N MET A 75 8.61 -3.28 -6.99
CA MET A 75 9.08 -2.85 -5.65
C MET A 75 10.41 -3.50 -5.27
N VAL A 76 10.55 -4.80 -5.51
CA VAL A 76 11.80 -5.53 -5.29
C VAL A 76 12.95 -4.96 -6.13
N GLN A 77 12.71 -4.68 -7.41
CA GLN A 77 13.73 -4.07 -8.28
C GLN A 77 14.13 -2.68 -7.80
N MET A 78 13.19 -1.89 -7.31
CA MET A 78 13.48 -0.58 -6.70
C MET A 78 14.31 -0.74 -5.41
N ALA A 79 13.94 -1.66 -4.51
CA ALA A 79 14.66 -1.92 -3.28
C ALA A 79 16.12 -2.33 -3.55
N ARG A 80 16.33 -3.33 -4.40
CA ARG A 80 17.66 -3.78 -4.81
C ARG A 80 18.50 -2.68 -5.44
N THR A 81 17.88 -1.87 -6.30
CA THR A 81 18.56 -0.74 -6.95
C THR A 81 18.96 0.33 -5.95
N SER A 82 18.08 0.65 -5.00
CA SER A 82 18.33 1.65 -3.96
C SER A 82 19.44 1.18 -3.01
N ALA A 83 19.40 -0.07 -2.54
CA ALA A 83 20.43 -0.66 -1.70
C ALA A 83 21.81 -0.58 -2.38
N ARG A 84 21.88 -1.00 -3.64
CA ARG A 84 23.13 -0.93 -4.43
C ARG A 84 23.65 0.49 -4.60
N LYS A 85 22.76 1.47 -4.89
CA LYS A 85 23.15 2.89 -5.02
C LYS A 85 23.60 3.51 -3.71
N ALA A 86 23.03 3.05 -2.59
CA ALA A 86 23.41 3.48 -1.25
C ALA A 86 24.68 2.79 -0.72
N GLY A 87 25.23 1.82 -1.46
CA GLY A 87 26.40 1.07 -1.01
C GLY A 87 26.11 0.14 0.17
N LEU A 88 24.85 -0.29 0.35
CA LEU A 88 24.50 -1.22 1.42
C LEU A 88 25.05 -2.62 1.10
N GLU A 89 25.55 -3.29 2.14
CA GLU A 89 25.88 -4.70 2.05
C GLU A 89 24.59 -5.52 1.85
N THR A 90 24.65 -6.52 0.97
CA THR A 90 23.53 -7.42 0.73
C THR A 90 23.85 -8.82 1.23
N PRO A 91 22.89 -9.55 1.84
CA PRO A 91 21.51 -9.13 2.08
C PRO A 91 21.36 -8.08 3.18
N SER A 92 20.39 -7.17 3.03
CA SER A 92 20.05 -6.19 4.05
C SER A 92 18.55 -6.29 4.40
N PRO A 93 18.14 -5.91 5.62
CA PRO A 93 16.73 -5.89 5.98
C PRO A 93 15.91 -4.97 5.07
N VAL A 94 14.69 -5.39 4.74
CA VAL A 94 13.75 -4.62 3.94
C VAL A 94 12.54 -4.27 4.80
N VAL A 95 12.35 -2.98 5.04
CA VAL A 95 11.22 -2.49 5.85
C VAL A 95 10.05 -2.15 4.95
N LEU A 96 8.92 -2.83 5.18
CA LEU A 96 7.65 -2.53 4.52
C LEU A 96 6.86 -1.53 5.36
N ALA A 97 6.61 -0.35 4.80
CA ALA A 97 5.93 0.74 5.49
C ALA A 97 4.82 1.35 4.62
N GLY A 98 3.82 1.93 5.27
CA GLY A 98 2.70 2.62 4.64
C GLY A 98 1.40 1.83 4.66
N GLY A 99 0.30 2.53 4.35
CA GLY A 99 -1.07 2.03 4.51
C GLY A 99 -1.38 0.77 3.71
N LEU A 100 -0.73 0.58 2.56
CA LEU A 100 -0.95 -0.60 1.73
C LEU A 100 -0.51 -1.90 2.43
N PHE A 101 0.58 -1.86 3.19
CA PHE A 101 1.09 -3.01 3.95
C PHE A 101 0.36 -3.25 5.28
N ARG A 102 -0.63 -2.42 5.60
CA ARG A 102 -1.54 -2.61 6.74
C ARG A 102 -2.88 -3.21 6.33
N HIS A 103 -3.08 -3.44 5.04
CA HIS A 103 -4.24 -4.18 4.58
C HIS A 103 -4.22 -5.60 5.15
N PRO A 104 -5.40 -6.21 5.51
CA PRO A 104 -5.45 -7.59 6.00
C PRO A 104 -4.86 -8.62 5.05
N SER A 105 -4.90 -8.35 3.75
CA SER A 105 -4.25 -9.19 2.75
C SER A 105 -2.73 -9.04 2.83
N ASP A 106 -2.05 -10.16 2.98
CA ASP A 106 -0.58 -10.26 2.98
C ASP A 106 0.01 -10.59 1.59
N ARG A 107 -0.84 -10.65 0.55
CA ARG A 107 -0.45 -11.09 -0.80
C ARG A 107 0.75 -10.32 -1.37
N LEU A 108 0.76 -9.01 -1.24
CA LEU A 108 1.88 -8.19 -1.72
C LEU A 108 3.15 -8.44 -0.89
N GLN A 109 3.02 -8.64 0.41
CA GLN A 109 4.13 -8.96 1.30
C GLN A 109 4.74 -10.33 0.93
N GLN A 110 3.88 -11.33 0.66
CA GLN A 110 4.32 -12.66 0.22
C GLN A 110 5.12 -12.58 -1.08
N VAL A 111 4.62 -11.85 -2.09
CA VAL A 111 5.33 -11.68 -3.36
C VAL A 111 6.72 -11.06 -3.14
N ILE A 112 6.82 -10.04 -2.28
CA ILE A 112 8.11 -9.40 -1.98
C ILE A 112 9.04 -10.38 -1.25
N ALA A 113 8.53 -11.12 -0.25
CA ALA A 113 9.31 -12.10 0.50
C ALA A 113 9.80 -13.25 -0.38
N ASP A 114 8.96 -13.77 -1.26
CA ASP A 114 9.31 -14.84 -2.20
C ASP A 114 10.42 -14.43 -3.18
N GLU A 115 10.42 -13.15 -3.59
CA GLU A 115 11.47 -12.63 -4.49
C GLU A 115 12.75 -12.17 -3.76
N MET A 116 12.70 -12.01 -2.44
CA MET A 116 13.85 -11.60 -1.61
C MET A 116 14.09 -12.57 -0.45
N PRO A 117 14.24 -13.88 -0.71
CA PRO A 117 14.38 -14.89 0.34
C PRO A 117 15.67 -14.72 1.16
N GLU A 118 16.64 -13.98 0.64
CA GLU A 118 17.91 -13.67 1.30
C GLU A 118 17.79 -12.52 2.32
N SER A 119 16.70 -11.71 2.26
CA SER A 119 16.53 -10.51 3.09
C SER A 119 15.49 -10.74 4.19
N GLU A 120 15.74 -10.17 5.35
CA GLU A 120 14.74 -10.09 6.40
C GLU A 120 13.67 -9.07 6.03
N ILE A 121 12.41 -9.50 5.93
CA ILE A 121 11.28 -8.61 5.67
C ILE A 121 10.69 -8.15 6.99
N VAL A 122 10.77 -6.85 7.26
CA VAL A 122 10.34 -6.23 8.50
C VAL A 122 9.12 -5.35 8.26
N MET A 123 8.04 -5.59 9.01
CA MET A 123 6.87 -4.71 8.98
C MET A 123 7.10 -3.49 9.87
N ALA A 124 6.87 -2.30 9.32
CA ALA A 124 6.98 -1.07 10.11
C ALA A 124 5.93 -1.07 11.23
N ARG A 125 6.38 -0.98 12.48
CA ARG A 125 5.52 -0.96 13.67
C ARG A 125 4.82 0.39 13.85
N PHE A 126 5.39 1.46 13.30
CA PHE A 126 4.94 2.83 13.52
C PHE A 126 4.61 3.54 12.21
N GLU A 127 3.75 4.55 12.33
CA GLU A 127 3.56 5.55 11.28
C GLU A 127 4.85 6.34 11.03
N PRO A 128 5.07 6.86 9.81
CA PRO A 128 6.21 7.71 9.51
C PRO A 128 6.33 8.93 10.44
N ALA A 129 5.22 9.47 10.92
CA ALA A 129 5.19 10.58 11.87
C ALA A 129 5.84 10.21 13.21
N VAL A 130 5.63 8.98 13.70
CA VAL A 130 6.28 8.48 14.91
C VAL A 130 7.79 8.33 14.69
N GLY A 131 8.20 7.87 13.50
CA GLY A 131 9.62 7.82 13.13
C GLY A 131 10.29 9.22 13.19
N ALA A 132 9.62 10.26 12.69
CA ALA A 132 10.10 11.62 12.79
C ALA A 132 10.18 12.11 14.26
N LEU A 133 9.21 11.74 15.09
CA LEU A 133 9.23 12.03 16.52
C LEU A 133 10.39 11.34 17.23
N LEU A 134 10.66 10.07 16.92
CA LEU A 134 11.80 9.33 17.48
C LEU A 134 13.14 9.96 17.11
N MET A 135 13.29 10.43 15.86
CA MET A 135 14.48 11.18 15.45
C MET A 135 14.65 12.48 16.23
N ALA A 136 13.56 13.20 16.52
CA ALA A 136 13.61 14.41 17.32
C ALA A 136 13.99 14.11 18.79
N PHE A 137 13.52 13.01 19.37
CA PHE A 137 13.95 12.58 20.70
C PHE A 137 15.44 12.25 20.74
N ASP A 138 15.92 11.49 19.76
CA ASP A 138 17.34 11.13 19.63
C ASP A 138 18.24 12.38 19.54
N GLU A 139 17.87 13.36 18.70
CA GLU A 139 18.60 14.63 18.56
C GLU A 139 18.70 15.41 19.88
N HIS A 140 17.72 15.28 20.77
CA HIS A 140 17.69 15.94 22.08
C HIS A 140 18.17 15.05 23.23
N GLY A 141 18.69 13.87 22.95
CA GLY A 141 19.17 12.92 23.95
C GLY A 141 18.08 12.39 24.86
N LEU A 142 16.84 12.31 24.37
CA LEU A 142 15.69 11.77 25.09
C LEU A 142 15.41 10.35 24.66
N GLU A 143 15.22 9.45 25.62
CA GLU A 143 14.83 8.07 25.37
C GLU A 143 13.31 7.91 25.60
N PRO A 144 12.48 7.82 24.55
CA PRO A 144 11.05 7.63 24.70
C PRO A 144 10.73 6.18 25.09
N ASP A 145 9.65 6.00 25.86
CA ASP A 145 9.07 4.69 26.09
C ASP A 145 8.32 4.23 24.83
N LEU A 146 8.93 3.30 24.09
CA LEU A 146 8.39 2.80 22.83
C LEU A 146 7.10 2.01 23.03
N GLU A 147 6.91 1.33 24.16
CA GLU A 147 5.69 0.58 24.44
C GLU A 147 4.52 1.56 24.67
N GLN A 148 4.77 2.63 25.41
CA GLN A 148 3.78 3.69 25.57
C GLN A 148 3.40 4.37 24.25
N LEU A 149 4.35 4.54 23.33
CA LEU A 149 4.06 5.07 21.98
C LEU A 149 3.21 4.12 21.14
N ILE A 150 3.39 2.80 21.28
CA ILE A 150 2.58 1.79 20.60
C ILE A 150 1.12 1.85 21.07
N ASP A 151 0.92 2.03 22.37
CA ASP A 151 -0.40 2.05 22.98
C ASP A 151 -1.13 3.40 22.79
N THR A 152 -0.45 4.41 22.24
CA THR A 152 -1.07 5.70 21.98
C THR A 152 -2.00 5.59 20.77
N ILE A 153 -3.30 5.69 21.01
CA ILE A 153 -4.33 5.74 19.98
C ILE A 153 -4.38 7.18 19.43
N PRO A 154 -4.08 7.41 18.14
CA PRO A 154 -4.19 8.74 17.57
C PRO A 154 -5.65 9.23 17.65
N PRO A 155 -5.88 10.53 17.87
CA PRO A 155 -7.24 11.06 17.90
C PRO A 155 -7.97 10.85 16.58
N PRO A 156 -9.29 10.56 16.60
CA PRO A 156 -10.08 10.25 15.40
C PRO A 156 -9.98 11.29 14.28
N GLU A 157 -9.76 12.56 14.63
CA GLU A 157 -9.64 13.67 13.70
C GLU A 157 -8.44 13.54 12.73
N LEU A 158 -7.39 12.80 13.14
CA LEU A 158 -6.24 12.54 12.26
C LEU A 158 -6.55 11.51 11.17
N TYR A 159 -7.61 10.71 11.32
CA TYR A 159 -8.02 9.73 10.31
C TYR A 159 -8.93 10.33 9.23
N THR A 160 -9.71 11.36 9.56
CA THR A 160 -10.65 12.00 8.62
C THR A 160 -9.94 12.72 7.48
N THR A 161 -8.69 13.15 7.68
CA THR A 161 -7.89 13.84 6.65
C THR A 161 -7.47 12.91 5.51
N ILE A 162 -7.56 11.59 5.67
CA ILE A 162 -7.11 10.59 4.70
C ILE A 162 -8.29 9.90 4.00
N GLY A 163 -9.54 10.26 4.32
CA GLY A 163 -10.74 9.71 3.68
C GLY A 163 -11.00 8.24 4.01
N VAL A 164 -10.58 7.80 5.18
CA VAL A 164 -10.94 6.51 5.75
C VAL A 164 -12.09 6.75 6.72
N ASP A 165 -13.31 6.41 6.34
CA ASP A 165 -14.53 6.64 7.11
C ASP A 165 -14.62 5.85 8.44
N THR A 166 -13.63 5.03 8.76
CA THR A 166 -13.57 4.30 10.02
C THR A 166 -12.14 4.07 10.44
N PRO A 167 -11.73 4.41 11.67
CA PRO A 167 -10.43 4.02 12.17
C PRO A 167 -10.47 2.51 12.40
N THR A 168 -9.97 1.75 11.46
CA THR A 168 -9.62 0.36 11.73
C THR A 168 -8.33 0.42 12.53
N ILE A 169 -8.48 0.24 13.84
CA ILE A 169 -7.34 0.10 14.76
C ILE A 169 -6.68 -1.23 14.39
N TRP A 170 -5.59 -1.16 13.69
CA TRP A 170 -4.74 -2.32 13.43
C TRP A 170 -3.78 -2.45 14.61
N LEU A 171 -4.13 -3.32 15.55
CA LEU A 171 -3.23 -3.80 16.60
C LEU A 171 -2.22 -4.80 16.04
#